data_aa40c60415266bb553cd9ab50ab8ffc4
#
_entry.id   aa40c60415266bb553cd9ab50ab8ffc4
#
_cell.length_a   1.000
_cell.length_b   1.000
_cell.length_c   1.000
_cell.angle_alpha   90.00
_cell.angle_beta   90.00
_cell.angle_gamma   90.00
#
_symmetry.space_group_name_H-M   'P 1'
#
loop_
_entity.id
_entity.type
_entity.pdbx_description
1 polymer ?
#
loop_
_entity_poly.entity_id
_entity_poly.type
_entity_poly.pdbx_seq_one_letter_code
_entity_poly.pdbx_strand_id
1 'polypeptide(L)'
;MALAGWLSACQPQTENKNPMQMKVDRFVEVELTTDLGHLSAKEKQMLPLLLETAQLMDDIFWTQAYGDKEALLASVDDEATRAFIHLNYGPWERLNNNTPFIPGVGPKPAGANFYPADMSDEEFEAFKAIDKTSLYTLVRRNEAGELQTVPYSVAYREEHQKAAELLRKAAMLAEYEPLKNYLNLRAEALLSDNYLASDLAWMDMRENKIDFVVGPIENYEDARYNYKAAHEAYLLIKDLEWSQRLDRFTALLPQLQQGLPVSEAYKAEQPGSDSDMGVYDAIFYAGDCNAGSKTIAINLPNDPVVHLEKGSRKLQLKNAMRYKFDHILIPIAEKLIASDQQTHISFDAFFENTMFHEVAHGLGIKNTINNKGTVRDAHRDLYSTIEENKADILGLQMVRQLVEMGELEEGALMDNYVTFMAGIFRSVRFGASSAHGKSNMLSFYFFEEEGAFSRDAETGRYRVDFEKMQAAVDKLARRILTLQGDGDYDGAQALLAEKGFIREALQADLDRINASGIPVDIRFKQGAGVLGLK
;
A
#
# COMPACT_ATOMS: atom_id res chain seq x y z
N MET A 1 -50.24 47.94 33.23
CA MET A 1 -49.87 47.63 31.86
C MET A 1 -48.43 47.05 31.88
N ALA A 2 -48.26 45.73 31.80
CA ALA A 2 -46.97 45.07 31.77
C ALA A 2 -46.81 44.54 30.37
N LEU A 3 -45.80 45.05 29.61
CA LEU A 3 -45.38 44.48 28.31
C LEU A 3 -44.50 43.25 28.55
N ALA A 4 -45.00 42.11 28.16
CA ALA A 4 -44.19 40.88 28.05
C ALA A 4 -43.50 40.88 26.70
N GLY A 5 -42.16 41.07 26.72
CA GLY A 5 -41.30 40.89 25.54
C GLY A 5 -41.06 39.41 25.26
N TRP A 6 -41.47 38.95 24.10
CA TRP A 6 -41.14 37.61 23.58
C TRP A 6 -39.72 37.63 23.03
N LEU A 7 -38.76 36.99 23.74
CA LEU A 7 -37.46 36.64 23.20
C LEU A 7 -37.61 35.36 22.38
N SER A 8 -37.65 35.51 21.06
CA SER A 8 -37.57 34.38 20.13
C SER A 8 -36.11 33.89 20.12
N ALA A 9 -35.85 32.78 20.79
CA ALA A 9 -34.54 32.11 20.70
C ALA A 9 -34.44 31.49 19.31
N CYS A 10 -33.57 32.04 18.47
CA CYS A 10 -33.11 31.36 17.27
C CYS A 10 -32.36 30.09 17.70
N GLN A 11 -32.97 28.91 17.54
CA GLN A 11 -32.25 27.65 17.53
C GLN A 11 -31.35 27.64 16.29
N PRO A 12 -30.07 27.25 16.40
CA PRO A 12 -29.25 27.04 15.21
C PRO A 12 -29.91 25.92 14.42
N GLN A 13 -30.27 26.20 13.18
CA GLN A 13 -30.61 25.16 12.19
C GLN A 13 -29.37 24.29 12.07
N THR A 14 -29.44 23.06 12.53
CA THR A 14 -28.50 22.00 12.12
C THR A 14 -28.67 21.83 10.61
N GLU A 15 -27.76 22.39 9.84
CA GLU A 15 -27.67 22.10 8.39
C GLU A 15 -27.69 20.58 8.23
N ASN A 16 -28.73 20.11 7.56
CA ASN A 16 -28.88 18.69 7.24
C ASN A 16 -27.83 18.36 6.16
N LYS A 17 -26.59 18.09 6.59
CA LYS A 17 -25.49 17.80 5.66
C LYS A 17 -25.88 16.61 4.79
N ASN A 18 -25.66 16.74 3.49
CA ASN A 18 -25.86 15.66 2.53
C ASN A 18 -25.09 14.40 3.00
N PRO A 19 -25.73 13.24 3.22
CA PRO A 19 -25.07 12.03 3.69
C PRO A 19 -23.91 11.58 2.77
N MET A 20 -24.00 11.83 1.48
CA MET A 20 -22.93 11.48 0.53
C MET A 20 -21.74 12.45 0.65
N GLN A 21 -22.02 13.74 0.89
CA GLN A 21 -20.96 14.71 1.18
C GLN A 21 -20.19 14.32 2.44
N MET A 22 -20.87 13.83 3.47
CA MET A 22 -20.21 13.33 4.69
C MET A 22 -19.30 12.14 4.41
N LYS A 23 -19.63 11.28 3.43
CA LYS A 23 -18.75 10.16 2.99
C LYS A 23 -17.53 10.69 2.24
N VAL A 24 -17.70 11.66 1.35
CA VAL A 24 -16.59 12.32 0.63
C VAL A 24 -15.66 13.06 1.61
N ASP A 25 -16.23 13.78 2.58
CA ASP A 25 -15.48 14.55 3.58
C ASP A 25 -14.62 13.66 4.52
N ARG A 26 -14.85 12.35 4.53
CA ARG A 26 -13.97 11.38 5.22
C ARG A 26 -12.62 11.18 4.54
N PHE A 27 -12.46 11.67 3.30
CA PHE A 27 -11.22 11.66 2.56
C PHE A 27 -10.67 13.09 2.46
N VAL A 28 -9.45 13.30 2.94
CA VAL A 28 -8.81 14.61 2.80
C VAL A 28 -8.22 14.75 1.40
N GLU A 29 -8.52 15.87 0.72
CA GLU A 29 -7.92 16.18 -0.58
C GLU A 29 -6.52 16.75 -0.39
N VAL A 30 -5.55 16.20 -1.12
CA VAL A 30 -4.16 16.66 -1.12
C VAL A 30 -3.69 16.86 -2.57
N GLU A 31 -2.89 17.89 -2.81
CA GLU A 31 -2.27 18.12 -4.12
C GLU A 31 -1.08 17.19 -4.30
N LEU A 32 -1.15 16.28 -5.28
CA LEU A 32 -0.09 15.32 -5.55
C LEU A 32 1.01 15.97 -6.41
N THR A 33 2.04 16.44 -5.76
CA THR A 33 3.13 17.20 -6.38
C THR A 33 4.48 16.87 -5.75
N THR A 34 5.56 17.22 -6.46
CA THR A 34 6.93 17.19 -5.98
C THR A 34 7.79 18.24 -6.69
N ASP A 35 9.02 18.44 -6.24
CA ASP A 35 10.00 19.28 -6.93
C ASP A 35 10.51 18.60 -8.21
N LEU A 36 10.22 19.21 -9.34
CA LEU A 36 10.69 18.79 -10.67
C LEU A 36 11.98 19.53 -11.11
N GLY A 37 12.62 20.30 -10.21
CA GLY A 37 13.76 21.16 -10.54
C GLY A 37 14.97 20.39 -11.10
N HIS A 38 15.18 19.16 -10.64
CA HIS A 38 16.30 18.30 -11.06
C HIS A 38 16.08 17.57 -12.40
N LEU A 39 14.88 17.65 -12.97
CA LEU A 39 14.58 17.08 -14.28
C LEU A 39 15.06 18.00 -15.40
N SER A 40 15.61 17.42 -16.46
CA SER A 40 15.98 18.13 -17.68
C SER A 40 14.74 18.67 -18.43
N ALA A 41 14.97 19.54 -19.41
CA ALA A 41 13.89 20.05 -20.27
C ALA A 41 13.18 18.93 -21.07
N LYS A 42 13.91 17.89 -21.51
CA LYS A 42 13.34 16.75 -22.21
C LYS A 42 12.55 15.84 -21.28
N GLU A 43 13.10 15.58 -20.08
CA GLU A 43 12.39 14.81 -19.05
C GLU A 43 11.06 15.48 -18.67
N LYS A 44 11.03 16.82 -18.53
CA LYS A 44 9.79 17.57 -18.29
C LYS A 44 8.81 17.49 -19.47
N GLN A 45 9.29 17.49 -20.73
CA GLN A 45 8.44 17.31 -21.91
C GLN A 45 7.87 15.89 -22.02
N MET A 46 8.50 14.90 -21.39
CA MET A 46 8.01 13.53 -21.35
C MET A 46 6.78 13.38 -20.43
N LEU A 47 6.72 14.14 -19.32
CA LEU A 47 5.67 13.98 -18.31
C LEU A 47 4.24 14.07 -18.85
N PRO A 48 3.86 15.05 -19.71
CA PRO A 48 2.51 15.10 -20.28
C PRO A 48 2.13 13.85 -21.08
N LEU A 49 3.07 13.23 -21.80
CA LEU A 49 2.84 12.01 -22.58
C LEU A 49 2.58 10.81 -21.64
N LEU A 50 3.33 10.72 -20.54
CA LEU A 50 3.15 9.68 -19.53
C LEU A 50 1.85 9.87 -18.74
N LEU A 51 1.47 11.12 -18.43
CA LEU A 51 0.18 11.44 -17.79
C LEU A 51 -1.00 11.03 -18.69
N GLU A 52 -0.94 11.32 -20.01
CA GLU A 52 -1.97 10.89 -20.96
C GLU A 52 -2.02 9.36 -21.06
N THR A 53 -0.88 8.68 -21.06
CA THR A 53 -0.82 7.22 -21.02
C THR A 53 -1.45 6.66 -19.75
N ALA A 54 -1.17 7.24 -18.58
CA ALA A 54 -1.76 6.83 -17.31
C ALA A 54 -3.28 7.01 -17.31
N GLN A 55 -3.79 8.10 -17.92
CA GLN A 55 -5.24 8.32 -18.03
C GLN A 55 -5.93 7.23 -18.86
N LEU A 56 -5.29 6.69 -19.90
CA LEU A 56 -5.83 5.56 -20.65
C LEU A 56 -5.94 4.30 -19.78
N MET A 57 -5.01 4.07 -18.86
CA MET A 57 -5.11 2.95 -17.90
C MET A 57 -6.28 3.15 -16.94
N ASP A 58 -6.52 4.39 -16.51
CA ASP A 58 -7.68 4.76 -15.68
C ASP A 58 -9.00 4.44 -16.38
N ASP A 59 -9.11 4.80 -17.66
CA ASP A 59 -10.31 4.56 -18.47
C ASP A 59 -10.57 3.06 -18.69
N ILE A 60 -9.51 2.26 -18.93
CA ILE A 60 -9.62 0.80 -19.01
C ILE A 60 -10.06 0.23 -17.66
N PHE A 61 -9.46 0.68 -16.56
CA PHE A 61 -9.83 0.19 -15.23
C PHE A 61 -11.29 0.48 -14.88
N TRP A 62 -11.83 1.63 -15.26
CA TRP A 62 -13.26 1.90 -15.13
C TRP A 62 -14.12 0.84 -15.81
N THR A 63 -13.71 0.41 -17.01
CA THR A 63 -14.38 -0.67 -17.74
C THR A 63 -14.25 -2.00 -17.01
N GLN A 64 -13.10 -2.30 -16.43
CA GLN A 64 -12.83 -3.53 -15.67
C GLN A 64 -13.57 -3.57 -14.34
N ALA A 65 -13.59 -2.46 -13.60
CA ALA A 65 -14.20 -2.40 -12.27
C ALA A 65 -15.72 -2.34 -12.29
N TYR A 66 -16.30 -1.64 -13.28
CA TYR A 66 -17.75 -1.40 -13.36
C TYR A 66 -18.33 -1.63 -14.74
N GLY A 67 -17.76 -1.02 -15.77
CA GLY A 67 -18.28 -1.01 -17.14
C GLY A 67 -18.51 0.41 -17.66
N ASP A 68 -19.77 0.79 -17.87
CA ASP A 68 -20.14 2.08 -18.45
C ASP A 68 -20.16 3.20 -17.40
N LYS A 69 -19.02 3.89 -17.25
CA LYS A 69 -18.81 5.04 -16.36
C LYS A 69 -19.79 6.18 -16.66
N GLU A 70 -19.96 6.50 -17.94
CA GLU A 70 -20.76 7.66 -18.35
C GLU A 70 -22.25 7.42 -18.04
N ALA A 71 -22.76 6.22 -18.31
CA ALA A 71 -24.13 5.85 -17.95
C ALA A 71 -24.36 5.89 -16.43
N LEU A 72 -23.39 5.43 -15.62
CA LEU A 72 -23.47 5.51 -14.17
C LEU A 72 -23.53 6.96 -13.67
N LEU A 73 -22.62 7.81 -14.14
CA LEU A 73 -22.56 9.22 -13.73
C LEU A 73 -23.79 10.01 -14.20
N ALA A 74 -24.34 9.69 -15.38
CA ALA A 74 -25.56 10.30 -15.90
C ALA A 74 -26.82 9.89 -15.11
N SER A 75 -26.80 8.73 -14.44
CA SER A 75 -27.91 8.25 -13.63
C SER A 75 -28.04 8.95 -12.25
N VAL A 76 -27.08 9.82 -11.91
CA VAL A 76 -26.99 10.48 -10.61
C VAL A 76 -26.92 12.00 -10.78
N ASP A 77 -27.84 12.73 -10.13
CA ASP A 77 -27.87 14.19 -10.18
C ASP A 77 -26.99 14.86 -9.10
N ASP A 78 -26.79 14.18 -7.97
CA ASP A 78 -26.07 14.70 -6.81
C ASP A 78 -24.55 14.68 -7.02
N GLU A 79 -23.90 15.85 -6.92
CA GLU A 79 -22.47 16.04 -7.14
C GLU A 79 -21.61 15.26 -6.12
N ALA A 80 -22.04 15.22 -4.85
CA ALA A 80 -21.31 14.47 -3.82
C ALA A 80 -21.34 12.97 -4.09
N THR A 81 -22.47 12.44 -4.60
CA THR A 81 -22.58 11.05 -5.02
C THR A 81 -21.69 10.76 -6.21
N ARG A 82 -21.62 11.64 -7.21
CA ARG A 82 -20.67 11.51 -8.34
C ARG A 82 -19.22 11.51 -7.85
N ALA A 83 -18.86 12.42 -6.96
CA ALA A 83 -17.52 12.47 -6.37
C ALA A 83 -17.19 11.16 -5.63
N PHE A 84 -18.15 10.58 -4.90
CA PHE A 84 -17.94 9.33 -4.20
C PHE A 84 -17.87 8.11 -5.14
N ILE A 85 -18.61 8.14 -6.26
CA ILE A 85 -18.47 7.16 -7.37
C ILE A 85 -17.05 7.19 -7.92
N HIS A 86 -16.49 8.38 -8.19
CA HIS A 86 -15.12 8.53 -8.69
C HIS A 86 -14.08 7.98 -7.72
N LEU A 87 -14.23 8.22 -6.40
CA LEU A 87 -13.33 7.69 -5.38
C LEU A 87 -13.29 6.15 -5.35
N ASN A 88 -14.42 5.52 -5.68
CA ASN A 88 -14.60 4.07 -5.57
C ASN A 88 -14.58 3.32 -6.92
N TYR A 89 -14.48 4.04 -8.06
CA TYR A 89 -14.61 3.46 -9.42
C TYR A 89 -15.86 2.61 -9.59
N GLY A 90 -16.98 3.10 -9.06
CA GLY A 90 -18.27 2.42 -9.12
C GLY A 90 -19.17 2.76 -7.94
N PRO A 91 -20.33 2.08 -7.84
CA PRO A 91 -21.36 2.35 -6.84
C PRO A 91 -21.15 1.62 -5.50
N TRP A 92 -19.95 1.10 -5.23
CA TRP A 92 -19.62 0.30 -4.04
C TRP A 92 -18.52 0.95 -3.20
N GLU A 93 -18.75 1.11 -1.91
CA GLU A 93 -17.79 1.70 -0.96
C GLU A 93 -16.66 0.70 -0.64
N ARG A 94 -15.51 0.85 -1.30
CA ARG A 94 -14.37 -0.09 -1.22
C ARG A 94 -13.82 -0.27 0.20
N LEU A 95 -13.77 0.81 0.98
CA LEU A 95 -13.32 0.78 2.39
C LEU A 95 -14.40 0.29 3.37
N ASN A 96 -15.57 -0.14 2.87
CA ASN A 96 -16.67 -0.67 3.67
C ASN A 96 -17.22 -1.95 3.03
N ASN A 97 -16.35 -2.94 2.83
CA ASN A 97 -16.66 -4.26 2.27
C ASN A 97 -17.46 -4.20 0.95
N ASN A 98 -17.17 -3.24 0.09
CA ASN A 98 -17.89 -3.02 -1.16
C ASN A 98 -19.43 -2.87 -0.98
N THR A 99 -19.86 -2.25 0.13
CA THR A 99 -21.28 -1.99 0.37
C THR A 99 -21.83 -1.04 -0.71
N PRO A 100 -22.93 -1.38 -1.42
CA PRO A 100 -23.52 -0.48 -2.39
C PRO A 100 -24.09 0.76 -1.72
N PHE A 101 -23.85 1.94 -2.30
CA PHE A 101 -24.33 3.21 -1.76
C PHE A 101 -25.32 3.94 -2.68
N ILE A 102 -25.62 3.36 -3.85
CA ILE A 102 -26.65 3.87 -4.76
C ILE A 102 -27.89 2.98 -4.63
N PRO A 103 -29.09 3.54 -4.41
CA PRO A 103 -30.32 2.77 -4.31
C PRO A 103 -30.57 1.89 -5.54
N GLY A 104 -30.94 0.63 -5.32
CA GLY A 104 -31.23 -0.33 -6.39
C GLY A 104 -30.00 -1.05 -6.97
N VAL A 105 -28.79 -0.67 -6.56
CA VAL A 105 -27.58 -1.39 -6.95
C VAL A 105 -27.39 -2.62 -6.06
N GLY A 106 -27.13 -3.78 -6.69
CA GLY A 106 -26.82 -5.03 -6.01
C GLY A 106 -25.39 -5.07 -5.45
N PRO A 107 -24.98 -6.19 -4.82
CA PRO A 107 -23.62 -6.39 -4.35
C PRO A 107 -22.62 -6.32 -5.51
N LYS A 108 -21.37 -5.91 -5.21
CA LYS A 108 -20.30 -5.91 -6.21
C LYS A 108 -20.05 -7.34 -6.68
N PRO A 109 -20.04 -7.60 -8.00
CA PRO A 109 -19.65 -8.92 -8.53
C PRO A 109 -18.22 -9.26 -8.09
N ALA A 110 -18.00 -10.47 -7.56
CA ALA A 110 -16.68 -10.89 -7.09
C ALA A 110 -15.61 -10.85 -8.20
N GLY A 111 -15.99 -11.19 -9.44
CA GLY A 111 -15.11 -11.10 -10.60
C GLY A 111 -15.17 -9.75 -11.32
N ALA A 112 -15.65 -8.68 -10.67
CA ALA A 112 -15.85 -7.38 -11.28
C ALA A 112 -16.45 -7.49 -12.71
N ASN A 113 -15.94 -6.77 -13.70
CA ASN A 113 -16.38 -6.90 -15.09
C ASN A 113 -15.40 -7.73 -15.94
N PHE A 114 -14.61 -8.65 -15.34
CA PHE A 114 -13.74 -9.56 -16.07
C PHE A 114 -14.48 -10.76 -16.66
N TYR A 115 -15.65 -11.10 -16.13
CA TYR A 115 -16.46 -12.27 -16.48
C TYR A 115 -17.90 -11.87 -16.82
N PRO A 116 -18.64 -12.70 -17.59
CA PRO A 116 -20.08 -12.50 -17.74
C PRO A 116 -20.79 -12.56 -16.38
N ALA A 117 -21.72 -11.62 -16.16
CA ALA A 117 -22.44 -11.52 -14.88
C ALA A 117 -23.26 -12.76 -14.54
N ASP A 118 -23.69 -13.50 -15.55
CA ASP A 118 -24.51 -14.72 -15.45
C ASP A 118 -23.69 -16.02 -15.43
N MET A 119 -22.35 -15.94 -15.50
CA MET A 119 -21.45 -17.11 -15.51
C MET A 119 -21.44 -17.81 -14.16
N SER A 120 -21.70 -19.13 -14.14
CA SER A 120 -21.51 -19.96 -12.94
C SER A 120 -20.06 -20.48 -12.82
N ASP A 121 -19.70 -20.96 -11.61
CA ASP A 121 -18.38 -21.56 -11.39
C ASP A 121 -18.25 -22.91 -12.10
N GLU A 122 -19.31 -23.69 -12.16
CA GLU A 122 -19.36 -24.97 -12.90
C GLU A 122 -19.18 -24.74 -14.40
N GLU A 123 -19.80 -23.67 -14.96
CA GLU A 123 -19.62 -23.30 -16.36
C GLU A 123 -18.17 -22.91 -16.64
N PHE A 124 -17.56 -22.11 -15.76
CA PHE A 124 -16.14 -21.73 -15.89
C PHE A 124 -15.21 -22.95 -15.78
N GLU A 125 -15.46 -23.86 -14.85
CA GLU A 125 -14.67 -25.10 -14.72
C GLU A 125 -14.79 -25.98 -15.98
N ALA A 126 -15.97 -26.08 -16.55
CA ALA A 126 -16.24 -26.84 -17.77
C ALA A 126 -15.61 -26.20 -19.03
N PHE A 127 -15.39 -24.90 -19.03
CA PHE A 127 -14.80 -24.15 -20.12
C PHE A 127 -13.33 -24.57 -20.36
N LYS A 128 -12.99 -24.95 -21.61
CA LYS A 128 -11.70 -25.62 -21.94
C LYS A 128 -10.68 -24.70 -22.64
N ALA A 129 -10.90 -23.38 -22.68
CA ALA A 129 -9.88 -22.47 -23.22
C ALA A 129 -8.60 -22.54 -22.36
N ILE A 130 -7.45 -22.66 -23.02
CA ILE A 130 -6.16 -22.82 -22.37
C ILE A 130 -5.71 -21.55 -21.62
N ASP A 131 -6.21 -20.41 -22.09
CA ASP A 131 -5.90 -19.07 -21.58
C ASP A 131 -6.99 -18.49 -20.66
N LYS A 132 -7.98 -19.30 -20.24
CA LYS A 132 -9.04 -18.85 -19.34
C LYS A 132 -8.54 -18.31 -18.00
N THR A 133 -7.38 -18.78 -17.54
CA THR A 133 -6.70 -18.35 -16.31
C THR A 133 -5.58 -17.34 -16.54
N SER A 134 -5.39 -16.88 -17.81
CA SER A 134 -4.40 -15.84 -18.12
C SER A 134 -4.76 -14.54 -17.40
N LEU A 135 -3.74 -13.84 -16.88
CA LEU A 135 -3.85 -12.51 -16.30
C LEU A 135 -4.39 -11.47 -17.29
N TYR A 136 -4.20 -11.70 -18.59
CA TYR A 136 -4.39 -10.71 -19.66
C TYR A 136 -5.52 -11.09 -20.62
N THR A 137 -6.56 -11.76 -20.14
CA THR A 137 -7.75 -12.09 -20.91
C THR A 137 -9.03 -11.78 -20.14
N LEU A 138 -10.05 -11.29 -20.87
CA LEU A 138 -11.43 -11.29 -20.38
C LEU A 138 -12.10 -12.62 -20.72
N VAL A 139 -13.09 -13.01 -19.94
CA VAL A 139 -14.06 -14.05 -20.34
C VAL A 139 -15.34 -13.36 -20.77
N ARG A 140 -15.87 -13.71 -21.92
CA ARG A 140 -17.07 -13.11 -22.52
C ARG A 140 -17.95 -14.20 -23.13
N ARG A 141 -19.22 -13.87 -23.45
CA ARG A 141 -20.06 -14.74 -24.27
C ARG A 141 -19.90 -14.38 -25.75
N ASN A 142 -19.77 -15.39 -26.59
CA ASN A 142 -19.83 -15.24 -28.04
C ASN A 142 -21.30 -15.09 -28.50
N GLU A 143 -21.51 -14.93 -29.82
CA GLU A 143 -22.87 -14.81 -30.39
C GLU A 143 -23.76 -16.02 -30.15
N ALA A 144 -23.19 -17.20 -29.93
CA ALA A 144 -23.93 -18.43 -29.57
C ALA A 144 -24.22 -18.53 -28.07
N GLY A 145 -23.78 -17.58 -27.24
CA GLY A 145 -23.92 -17.58 -25.79
C GLY A 145 -22.86 -18.40 -25.06
N GLU A 146 -21.89 -18.99 -25.75
CA GLU A 146 -20.83 -19.81 -25.18
C GLU A 146 -19.69 -18.92 -24.65
N LEU A 147 -18.95 -19.42 -23.64
CA LEU A 147 -17.78 -18.70 -23.12
C LEU A 147 -16.64 -18.69 -24.14
N GLN A 148 -16.00 -17.54 -24.24
CA GLN A 148 -14.75 -17.33 -24.98
C GLN A 148 -13.82 -16.43 -24.20
N THR A 149 -12.50 -16.56 -24.42
CA THR A 149 -11.49 -15.61 -23.95
C THR A 149 -11.29 -14.50 -24.96
N VAL A 150 -11.05 -13.29 -24.48
CA VAL A 150 -10.72 -12.11 -25.30
C VAL A 150 -9.44 -11.51 -24.73
N PRO A 151 -8.30 -11.56 -25.44
CA PRO A 151 -7.05 -10.94 -25.00
C PRO A 151 -7.22 -9.44 -24.75
N TYR A 152 -6.49 -8.87 -23.79
CA TYR A 152 -6.56 -7.44 -23.48
C TYR A 152 -6.12 -6.57 -24.65
N SER A 153 -5.13 -6.99 -25.41
CA SER A 153 -4.70 -6.32 -26.65
C SER A 153 -5.80 -6.25 -27.74
N VAL A 154 -6.83 -7.09 -27.63
CA VAL A 154 -8.03 -7.07 -28.50
C VAL A 154 -9.16 -6.28 -27.84
N ALA A 155 -9.42 -6.53 -26.54
CA ALA A 155 -10.52 -5.92 -25.81
C ALA A 155 -10.34 -4.39 -25.62
N TYR A 156 -9.09 -3.94 -25.43
CA TYR A 156 -8.72 -2.54 -25.19
C TYR A 156 -7.80 -1.99 -26.29
N ARG A 157 -8.04 -2.43 -27.52
CA ARG A 157 -7.16 -2.17 -28.66
C ARG A 157 -6.91 -0.67 -28.89
N GLU A 158 -7.94 0.15 -28.84
CA GLU A 158 -7.84 1.59 -29.13
C GLU A 158 -6.98 2.29 -28.07
N GLU A 159 -7.24 2.02 -26.81
CA GLU A 159 -6.50 2.58 -25.68
C GLU A 159 -5.05 2.09 -25.69
N HIS A 160 -4.80 0.79 -25.89
CA HIS A 160 -3.47 0.21 -25.97
C HIS A 160 -2.65 0.75 -27.15
N GLN A 161 -3.26 0.93 -28.33
CA GLN A 161 -2.58 1.54 -29.48
C GLN A 161 -2.17 2.99 -29.19
N LYS A 162 -3.08 3.78 -28.63
CA LYS A 162 -2.79 5.17 -28.24
C LYS A 162 -1.72 5.24 -27.15
N ALA A 163 -1.80 4.40 -26.13
CA ALA A 163 -0.80 4.30 -25.08
C ALA A 163 0.58 3.92 -25.64
N ALA A 164 0.65 2.93 -26.53
CA ALA A 164 1.90 2.53 -27.17
C ALA A 164 2.53 3.65 -28.02
N GLU A 165 1.72 4.45 -28.74
CA GLU A 165 2.22 5.62 -29.46
C GLU A 165 2.80 6.69 -28.53
N LEU A 166 2.12 6.98 -27.41
CA LEU A 166 2.58 7.94 -26.40
C LEU A 166 3.87 7.47 -25.72
N LEU A 167 3.96 6.19 -25.36
CA LEU A 167 5.17 5.59 -24.78
C LEU A 167 6.37 5.68 -25.72
N ARG A 168 6.19 5.42 -27.03
CA ARG A 168 7.26 5.58 -28.02
C ARG A 168 7.68 7.04 -28.18
N LYS A 169 6.74 7.99 -28.17
CA LYS A 169 7.06 9.43 -28.16
C LYS A 169 7.84 9.83 -26.90
N ALA A 170 7.43 9.33 -25.73
CA ALA A 170 8.16 9.55 -24.47
C ALA A 170 9.57 8.94 -24.53
N ALA A 171 9.72 7.73 -25.10
CA ALA A 171 11.00 7.06 -25.28
C ALA A 171 11.99 7.87 -26.14
N MET A 172 11.50 8.63 -27.14
CA MET A 172 12.36 9.52 -27.94
C MET A 172 12.90 10.71 -27.14
N LEU A 173 12.24 11.09 -26.06
CA LEU A 173 12.66 12.17 -25.15
C LEU A 173 13.55 11.68 -24.01
N ALA A 174 13.52 10.38 -23.70
CA ALA A 174 14.27 9.79 -22.62
C ALA A 174 15.79 9.88 -22.87
N GLU A 175 16.52 10.46 -21.91
CA GLU A 175 17.98 10.65 -21.96
C GLU A 175 18.73 9.48 -21.28
N TYR A 176 18.03 8.68 -20.45
CA TYR A 176 18.53 7.47 -19.82
C TYR A 176 18.12 6.25 -20.66
N GLU A 177 19.11 5.57 -21.26
CA GLU A 177 18.87 4.52 -22.25
C GLU A 177 18.05 3.33 -21.72
N PRO A 178 18.22 2.85 -20.45
CA PRO A 178 17.35 1.81 -19.92
C PRO A 178 15.88 2.23 -19.84
N LEU A 179 15.57 3.46 -19.47
CA LEU A 179 14.18 3.97 -19.47
C LEU A 179 13.61 4.00 -20.89
N LYS A 180 14.39 4.45 -21.88
CA LYS A 180 13.98 4.44 -23.28
C LYS A 180 13.68 3.03 -23.76
N ASN A 181 14.55 2.07 -23.43
CA ASN A 181 14.35 0.66 -23.77
C ASN A 181 13.07 0.11 -23.13
N TYR A 182 12.89 0.34 -21.81
CA TYR A 182 11.69 -0.07 -21.10
C TYR A 182 10.41 0.48 -21.74
N LEU A 183 10.35 1.78 -22.01
CA LEU A 183 9.15 2.41 -22.58
C LEU A 183 8.78 1.82 -23.95
N ASN A 184 9.77 1.53 -24.81
CA ASN A 184 9.53 0.87 -26.09
C ASN A 184 9.03 -0.56 -25.92
N LEU A 185 9.66 -1.36 -25.03
CA LEU A 185 9.22 -2.73 -24.76
C LEU A 185 7.83 -2.77 -24.11
N ARG A 186 7.52 -1.82 -23.22
CA ARG A 186 6.18 -1.71 -22.62
C ARG A 186 5.12 -1.34 -23.66
N ALA A 187 5.46 -0.51 -24.65
CA ALA A 187 4.58 -0.23 -25.79
C ALA A 187 4.26 -1.49 -26.60
N GLU A 188 5.26 -2.36 -26.85
CA GLU A 188 5.04 -3.65 -27.51
C GLU A 188 4.23 -4.61 -26.64
N ALA A 189 4.48 -4.62 -25.32
CA ALA A 189 3.77 -5.47 -24.38
C ALA A 189 2.26 -5.19 -24.35
N LEU A 190 1.85 -3.91 -24.34
CA LEU A 190 0.43 -3.52 -24.41
C LEU A 190 -0.24 -4.00 -25.69
N LEU A 191 0.49 -4.10 -26.80
CA LEU A 191 -0.05 -4.54 -28.09
C LEU A 191 -0.09 -6.07 -28.27
N SER A 192 0.64 -6.81 -27.43
CA SER A 192 0.85 -8.26 -27.59
C SER A 192 0.43 -9.10 -26.38
N ASP A 193 0.09 -8.47 -25.25
CA ASP A 193 -0.15 -9.13 -23.96
C ASP A 193 1.06 -9.94 -23.43
N ASN A 194 2.27 -9.63 -23.89
CA ASN A 194 3.51 -10.26 -23.44
C ASN A 194 4.40 -9.25 -22.71
N TYR A 195 4.36 -9.27 -21.38
CA TYR A 195 5.00 -8.28 -20.52
C TYR A 195 6.42 -8.65 -20.07
N LEU A 196 6.84 -9.93 -20.19
CA LEU A 196 8.11 -10.44 -19.65
C LEU A 196 9.32 -9.58 -20.04
N ALA A 197 9.48 -9.27 -21.35
CA ALA A 197 10.64 -8.50 -21.82
C ALA A 197 10.68 -7.09 -21.24
N SER A 198 9.51 -6.43 -21.10
CA SER A 198 9.41 -5.11 -20.49
C SER A 198 9.63 -5.13 -18.99
N ASP A 199 9.20 -6.18 -18.29
CA ASP A 199 9.40 -6.33 -16.85
C ASP A 199 10.88 -6.57 -16.54
N LEU A 200 11.57 -7.41 -17.32
CA LEU A 200 13.02 -7.57 -17.22
C LEU A 200 13.78 -6.26 -17.48
N ALA A 201 13.37 -5.48 -18.49
CA ALA A 201 13.98 -4.17 -18.77
C ALA A 201 13.70 -3.15 -17.66
N TRP A 202 12.52 -3.19 -17.03
CA TRP A 202 12.19 -2.34 -15.88
C TRP A 202 13.11 -2.63 -14.69
N MET A 203 13.44 -3.89 -14.44
CA MET A 203 14.40 -4.30 -13.39
C MET A 203 15.83 -3.77 -13.65
N ASP A 204 16.19 -3.43 -14.87
CA ASP A 204 17.51 -2.88 -15.22
C ASP A 204 17.62 -1.36 -14.97
N MET A 205 16.50 -0.68 -14.73
CA MET A 205 16.51 0.76 -14.46
C MET A 205 16.94 1.04 -13.02
N ARG A 206 18.17 1.54 -12.83
CA ARG A 206 18.73 1.84 -11.50
C ARG A 206 18.88 3.34 -11.23
N GLU A 207 19.25 4.09 -12.26
CA GLU A 207 19.61 5.52 -12.16
C GLU A 207 18.56 6.44 -12.78
N ASN A 208 17.36 5.91 -13.03
CA ASN A 208 16.24 6.67 -13.60
C ASN A 208 15.73 7.71 -12.59
N LYS A 209 15.54 8.95 -13.03
CA LYS A 209 14.89 10.01 -12.26
C LYS A 209 13.36 9.91 -12.34
N ILE A 210 12.84 9.39 -13.44
CA ILE A 210 11.43 9.12 -13.67
C ILE A 210 11.23 7.62 -13.70
N ASP A 211 10.25 7.13 -12.97
CA ASP A 211 9.78 5.76 -13.07
C ASP A 211 8.32 5.75 -13.50
N PHE A 212 7.94 4.80 -14.32
CA PHE A 212 6.59 4.69 -14.83
C PHE A 212 6.15 3.22 -14.83
N VAL A 213 5.39 2.86 -13.80
CA VAL A 213 4.69 1.58 -13.74
C VAL A 213 3.38 1.73 -14.51
N VAL A 214 3.11 0.89 -15.51
CA VAL A 214 1.95 1.04 -16.39
C VAL A 214 1.53 -0.28 -17.01
N GLY A 215 0.24 -0.56 -17.04
CA GLY A 215 -0.39 -1.74 -17.65
C GLY A 215 -1.27 -2.55 -16.71
N PRO A 216 -1.61 -3.80 -17.04
CA PRO A 216 -2.29 -4.73 -16.15
C PRO A 216 -1.28 -5.30 -15.13
N ILE A 217 -1.44 -4.98 -13.86
CA ILE A 217 -0.44 -5.22 -12.81
C ILE A 217 -0.97 -6.14 -11.71
N GLU A 218 -1.96 -5.66 -10.92
CA GLU A 218 -2.46 -6.37 -9.77
C GLU A 218 -3.77 -7.11 -10.08
N ASN A 219 -4.04 -8.20 -9.38
CA ASN A 219 -5.21 -9.06 -9.63
C ASN A 219 -6.27 -9.02 -8.51
N TYR A 220 -6.16 -8.09 -7.57
CA TYR A 220 -7.08 -8.00 -6.42
C TYR A 220 -8.51 -7.60 -6.81
N GLU A 221 -8.69 -6.91 -7.94
CA GLU A 221 -10.02 -6.55 -8.43
C GLU A 221 -10.83 -7.79 -8.86
N ASP A 222 -10.16 -8.86 -9.34
CA ASP A 222 -10.75 -10.19 -9.54
C ASP A 222 -10.80 -10.99 -8.23
N ALA A 223 -11.70 -10.62 -7.33
CA ALA A 223 -11.89 -11.34 -6.07
C ALA A 223 -12.57 -12.71 -6.24
N ARG A 224 -12.97 -13.11 -7.48
CA ARG A 224 -13.59 -14.40 -7.77
C ARG A 224 -12.58 -15.52 -7.86
N TYR A 225 -11.53 -15.31 -8.66
CA TYR A 225 -10.50 -16.33 -8.94
C TYR A 225 -9.07 -15.81 -8.81
N ASN A 226 -8.85 -14.53 -8.73
CA ASN A 226 -7.52 -13.86 -8.78
C ASN A 226 -6.73 -14.17 -10.06
N TYR A 227 -7.41 -14.37 -11.18
CA TYR A 227 -6.79 -14.68 -12.47
C TYR A 227 -6.60 -13.46 -13.36
N LYS A 228 -7.29 -12.35 -13.12
CA LYS A 228 -7.32 -11.22 -14.05
C LYS A 228 -6.63 -10.00 -13.47
N ALA A 229 -5.62 -9.50 -14.21
CA ALA A 229 -4.92 -8.29 -13.81
C ALA A 229 -5.71 -7.03 -14.20
N ALA A 230 -5.80 -6.10 -13.26
CA ALA A 230 -6.40 -4.79 -13.46
C ALA A 230 -5.37 -3.79 -14.02
N HIS A 231 -5.83 -2.84 -14.84
CA HIS A 231 -4.96 -1.79 -15.35
C HIS A 231 -4.75 -0.70 -14.30
N GLU A 232 -3.49 -0.29 -14.21
CA GLU A 232 -3.08 0.82 -13.35
C GLU A 232 -1.84 1.54 -13.90
N ALA A 233 -1.57 2.70 -13.37
CA ALA A 233 -0.30 3.37 -13.60
C ALA A 233 0.12 4.22 -12.41
N TYR A 234 1.44 4.22 -12.15
CA TYR A 234 2.11 5.14 -11.25
C TYR A 234 3.16 5.94 -12.02
N LEU A 235 3.06 7.26 -12.01
CA LEU A 235 4.13 8.13 -12.49
C LEU A 235 4.89 8.68 -11.29
N LEU A 236 6.17 8.38 -11.22
CA LEU A 236 7.01 8.54 -10.04
C LEU A 236 8.26 9.35 -10.37
N ILE A 237 8.68 10.18 -9.44
CA ILE A 237 9.93 10.94 -9.48
C ILE A 237 10.84 10.45 -8.35
N LYS A 238 12.04 10.00 -8.70
CA LYS A 238 12.99 9.42 -7.73
C LYS A 238 13.51 10.48 -6.76
N ASP A 239 13.43 10.19 -5.47
CA ASP A 239 14.11 10.94 -4.43
C ASP A 239 15.56 10.47 -4.36
N LEU A 240 16.46 11.25 -4.94
CA LEU A 240 17.86 10.87 -5.06
C LEU A 240 18.58 10.84 -3.70
N GLU A 241 18.23 11.73 -2.78
CA GLU A 241 18.84 11.80 -1.46
C GLU A 241 18.48 10.56 -0.62
N TRP A 242 17.19 10.27 -0.50
CA TRP A 242 16.73 9.09 0.23
C TRP A 242 17.17 7.78 -0.42
N SER A 243 17.22 7.72 -1.76
CA SER A 243 17.71 6.53 -2.46
C SER A 243 19.19 6.26 -2.15
N GLN A 244 20.04 7.29 -2.09
CA GLN A 244 21.45 7.15 -1.69
C GLN A 244 21.61 6.73 -0.23
N ARG A 245 20.78 7.27 0.68
CA ARG A 245 20.78 6.83 2.10
C ARG A 245 20.42 5.35 2.20
N LEU A 246 19.44 4.91 1.42
CA LEU A 246 18.98 3.51 1.41
C LEU A 246 20.06 2.56 0.87
N ASP A 247 20.76 2.90 -0.20
CA ASP A 247 21.90 2.13 -0.71
C ASP A 247 22.98 1.94 0.38
N ARG A 248 23.22 2.98 1.17
CA ARG A 248 24.16 2.94 2.30
C ARG A 248 23.69 1.98 3.40
N PHE A 249 22.42 2.00 3.78
CA PHE A 249 21.86 1.08 4.76
C PHE A 249 21.86 -0.38 4.26
N THR A 250 21.61 -0.58 2.98
CA THR A 250 21.69 -1.92 2.35
C THR A 250 23.10 -2.50 2.42
N ALA A 251 24.11 -1.67 2.24
CA ALA A 251 25.52 -2.10 2.39
C ALA A 251 25.88 -2.54 3.82
N LEU A 252 25.13 -2.10 4.84
CA LEU A 252 25.31 -2.47 6.24
C LEU A 252 24.56 -3.75 6.66
N LEU A 253 23.72 -4.32 5.79
CA LEU A 253 22.92 -5.51 6.12
C LEU A 253 23.71 -6.67 6.75
N PRO A 254 24.94 -7.03 6.28
CA PRO A 254 25.71 -8.08 6.94
C PRO A 254 26.08 -7.76 8.39
N GLN A 255 26.33 -6.49 8.72
CA GLN A 255 26.64 -6.05 10.09
C GLN A 255 25.37 -6.05 10.95
N LEU A 256 24.25 -5.56 10.40
CA LEU A 256 22.94 -5.55 11.04
C LEU A 256 22.47 -6.98 11.35
N GLN A 257 22.69 -7.93 10.44
CA GLN A 257 22.42 -9.37 10.65
C GLN A 257 23.21 -9.91 11.84
N GLN A 258 24.50 -9.60 11.93
CA GLN A 258 25.35 -10.04 13.04
C GLN A 258 24.93 -9.42 14.39
N GLY A 259 24.37 -8.21 14.37
CA GLY A 259 23.85 -7.51 15.56
C GLY A 259 22.50 -8.04 16.08
N LEU A 260 21.87 -9.02 15.42
CA LEU A 260 20.59 -9.57 15.88
C LEU A 260 20.72 -10.24 17.27
N PRO A 261 19.73 -10.07 18.17
CA PRO A 261 19.80 -10.49 19.58
C PRO A 261 19.56 -12.00 19.77
N VAL A 262 20.16 -12.84 18.94
CA VAL A 262 20.03 -14.31 18.93
C VAL A 262 21.40 -14.96 18.84
N SER A 263 21.47 -16.28 19.11
CA SER A 263 22.71 -17.04 18.89
C SER A 263 23.06 -17.18 17.41
N GLU A 264 24.32 -17.48 17.12
CA GLU A 264 24.86 -17.56 15.75
C GLU A 264 24.04 -18.45 14.81
N ALA A 265 23.44 -19.53 15.31
CA ALA A 265 22.65 -20.45 14.50
C ALA A 265 21.43 -19.76 13.83
N TYR A 266 20.83 -18.77 14.50
CA TYR A 266 19.64 -18.06 14.01
C TYR A 266 19.97 -16.85 13.13
N LYS A 267 21.22 -16.56 12.85
CA LYS A 267 21.69 -15.46 11.99
C LYS A 267 22.85 -15.87 11.08
N ALA A 268 23.04 -17.18 10.89
CA ALA A 268 24.16 -17.73 10.12
C ALA A 268 24.01 -17.52 8.60
N GLU A 269 22.79 -17.33 8.11
CA GLU A 269 22.55 -17.09 6.68
C GLU A 269 22.95 -15.65 6.30
N GLN A 270 23.33 -15.47 5.04
CA GLN A 270 23.57 -14.14 4.51
C GLN A 270 22.23 -13.41 4.34
N PRO A 271 22.16 -12.11 4.68
CA PRO A 271 20.97 -11.31 4.41
C PRO A 271 20.59 -11.39 2.93
N GLY A 272 19.30 -11.46 2.65
CA GLY A 272 18.82 -11.41 1.28
C GLY A 272 19.08 -10.02 0.68
N SER A 273 19.72 -9.99 -0.49
CA SER A 273 19.96 -8.78 -1.29
C SER A 273 19.09 -8.72 -2.55
N ASP A 274 18.08 -9.59 -2.62
CA ASP A 274 17.37 -9.90 -3.86
C ASP A 274 16.29 -8.87 -4.25
N SER A 275 16.10 -7.82 -3.45
CA SER A 275 15.18 -6.74 -3.79
C SER A 275 15.91 -5.41 -3.92
N ASP A 276 15.75 -4.78 -5.09
CA ASP A 276 16.11 -3.38 -5.29
C ASP A 276 15.06 -2.49 -4.60
N MET A 277 15.50 -1.54 -3.81
CA MET A 277 14.60 -0.62 -3.13
C MET A 277 14.88 0.82 -3.55
N GLY A 278 13.82 1.58 -3.84
CA GLY A 278 13.93 2.98 -4.20
C GLY A 278 12.89 3.83 -3.50
N VAL A 279 13.22 5.10 -3.30
CA VAL A 279 12.32 6.10 -2.74
C VAL A 279 11.89 7.06 -3.84
N TYR A 280 10.58 7.29 -3.92
CA TYR A 280 9.97 8.10 -4.98
C TYR A 280 8.89 9.02 -4.41
N ASP A 281 8.69 10.13 -5.08
CA ASP A 281 7.48 10.92 -4.96
C ASP A 281 6.56 10.58 -6.13
N ALA A 282 5.34 10.20 -5.84
CA ALA A 282 4.33 9.97 -6.87
C ALA A 282 3.76 11.31 -7.34
N ILE A 283 3.55 11.44 -8.66
CA ILE A 283 2.93 12.62 -9.26
C ILE A 283 1.63 12.29 -9.99
N PHE A 284 1.34 10.99 -10.18
CA PHE A 284 0.05 10.53 -10.72
C PHE A 284 -0.21 9.07 -10.34
N TYR A 285 -1.47 8.78 -9.98
CA TYR A 285 -2.03 7.45 -9.82
C TYR A 285 -3.20 7.28 -10.78
N ALA A 286 -3.32 6.14 -11.41
CA ALA A 286 -4.41 5.82 -12.33
C ALA A 286 -4.87 4.38 -12.17
N GLY A 287 -6.16 4.14 -12.33
CA GLY A 287 -6.73 2.80 -12.29
C GLY A 287 -6.77 2.18 -10.89
N ASP A 288 -6.44 0.89 -10.78
CA ASP A 288 -6.62 0.11 -9.55
C ASP A 288 -5.94 0.73 -8.33
N CYS A 289 -4.72 1.19 -8.47
CA CYS A 289 -3.96 1.85 -7.39
C CYS A 289 -4.56 3.16 -6.88
N ASN A 290 -5.44 3.78 -7.66
CA ASN A 290 -6.17 5.01 -7.28
C ASN A 290 -7.54 4.71 -6.66
N ALA A 291 -7.99 3.46 -6.67
CA ALA A 291 -9.31 3.06 -6.21
C ALA A 291 -9.38 2.88 -4.69
N GLY A 292 -10.26 3.62 -4.03
CA GLY A 292 -10.44 3.53 -2.57
C GLY A 292 -9.20 4.02 -1.79
N SER A 293 -8.50 3.11 -1.10
CA SER A 293 -7.29 3.44 -0.34
C SER A 293 -6.09 3.69 -1.25
N LYS A 294 -5.28 4.70 -0.90
CA LYS A 294 -4.09 5.04 -1.70
C LYS A 294 -2.90 4.19 -1.28
N THR A 295 -2.28 3.54 -2.26
CA THR A 295 -1.05 2.75 -2.10
C THR A 295 0.12 3.65 -1.69
N ILE A 296 0.95 3.18 -0.76
CA ILE A 296 2.13 3.92 -0.27
C ILE A 296 3.45 3.20 -0.55
N ALA A 297 3.37 1.94 -0.98
CA ALA A 297 4.53 1.12 -1.36
C ALA A 297 4.12 0.12 -2.44
N ILE A 298 5.06 -0.24 -3.30
CA ILE A 298 4.86 -1.15 -4.42
C ILE A 298 5.98 -2.19 -4.39
N ASN A 299 5.68 -3.46 -4.62
CA ASN A 299 6.66 -4.53 -4.77
C ASN A 299 6.38 -5.30 -6.06
N LEU A 300 7.14 -5.05 -7.09
CA LEU A 300 6.93 -5.54 -8.46
C LEU A 300 8.24 -6.03 -9.11
N PRO A 301 8.14 -6.72 -10.25
CA PRO A 301 6.94 -7.21 -10.92
C PRO A 301 6.35 -8.45 -10.24
N ASN A 302 5.12 -8.83 -10.62
CA ASN A 302 4.45 -10.03 -10.10
C ASN A 302 4.79 -11.31 -10.88
N ASP A 303 5.71 -11.24 -11.86
CA ASP A 303 6.07 -12.37 -12.71
C ASP A 303 7.11 -13.29 -12.04
N PRO A 304 6.82 -14.60 -11.85
CA PRO A 304 7.73 -15.55 -11.20
C PRO A 304 9.05 -15.74 -11.94
N VAL A 305 9.09 -15.59 -13.28
CA VAL A 305 10.32 -15.71 -14.06
C VAL A 305 11.24 -14.53 -13.78
N VAL A 306 10.69 -13.31 -13.72
CA VAL A 306 11.46 -12.11 -13.37
C VAL A 306 11.98 -12.21 -11.93
N HIS A 307 11.18 -12.70 -11.00
CA HIS A 307 11.63 -12.93 -9.61
C HIS A 307 12.81 -13.89 -9.53
N LEU A 308 12.80 -14.97 -10.32
CA LEU A 308 13.90 -15.94 -10.34
C LEU A 308 15.17 -15.38 -11.00
N GLU A 309 15.03 -14.54 -12.03
CA GLU A 309 16.16 -14.00 -12.78
C GLU A 309 16.77 -12.74 -12.16
N LYS A 310 15.93 -11.85 -11.63
CA LYS A 310 16.34 -10.49 -11.21
C LYS A 310 15.81 -10.05 -9.85
N GLY A 311 15.02 -10.88 -9.15
CA GLY A 311 14.37 -10.51 -7.90
C GLY A 311 13.18 -9.57 -8.10
N SER A 312 12.96 -8.65 -7.17
CA SER A 312 11.88 -7.66 -7.21
C SER A 312 12.39 -6.25 -6.90
N ARG A 313 11.58 -5.24 -7.25
CA ARG A 313 11.82 -3.85 -6.86
C ARG A 313 10.72 -3.38 -5.92
N LYS A 314 11.15 -2.78 -4.82
CA LYS A 314 10.28 -2.17 -3.82
C LYS A 314 10.37 -0.65 -3.95
N LEU A 315 9.26 0.00 -4.25
CA LEU A 315 9.18 1.45 -4.40
C LEU A 315 8.39 2.03 -3.23
N GLN A 316 9.03 2.92 -2.46
CA GLN A 316 8.41 3.63 -1.35
C GLN A 316 7.90 4.99 -1.83
N LEU A 317 6.61 5.28 -1.69
CA LEU A 317 5.97 6.48 -2.20
C LEU A 317 5.93 7.56 -1.10
N LYS A 318 7.05 8.25 -0.93
CA LYS A 318 7.33 9.13 0.22
C LYS A 318 6.31 10.24 0.41
N ASN A 319 5.93 10.95 -0.65
CA ASN A 319 4.96 12.05 -0.53
C ASN A 319 3.54 11.55 -0.18
N ALA A 320 3.12 10.40 -0.70
CA ALA A 320 1.84 9.78 -0.30
C ALA A 320 1.87 9.38 1.18
N MET A 321 3.00 8.83 1.65
CA MET A 321 3.21 8.55 3.08
C MET A 321 3.18 9.83 3.91
N ARG A 322 3.80 10.94 3.43
CA ARG A 322 3.80 12.23 4.09
C ARG A 322 2.38 12.77 4.30
N TYR A 323 1.53 12.69 3.28
CA TYR A 323 0.13 13.12 3.41
C TYR A 323 -0.65 12.28 4.42
N LYS A 324 -0.45 10.94 4.43
CA LYS A 324 -1.09 10.08 5.44
C LYS A 324 -0.55 10.33 6.84
N PHE A 325 0.73 10.64 6.98
CA PHE A 325 1.33 11.06 8.24
C PHE A 325 0.68 12.34 8.77
N ASP A 326 0.67 13.40 7.94
CA ASP A 326 0.19 14.73 8.37
C ASP A 326 -1.31 14.74 8.68
N HIS A 327 -2.13 14.05 7.89
CA HIS A 327 -3.59 14.15 7.99
C HIS A 327 -4.25 13.01 8.78
N ILE A 328 -3.54 11.93 9.04
CA ILE A 328 -4.10 10.76 9.74
C ILE A 328 -3.30 10.42 10.99
N LEU A 329 -1.97 10.19 10.87
CA LEU A 329 -1.16 9.72 11.99
C LEU A 329 -0.97 10.80 13.05
N ILE A 330 -0.65 12.04 12.68
CA ILE A 330 -0.55 13.15 13.64
C ILE A 330 -1.86 13.34 14.42
N PRO A 331 -3.05 13.47 13.80
CA PRO A 331 -4.31 13.57 14.55
C PRO A 331 -4.60 12.37 15.46
N ILE A 332 -4.20 11.15 15.10
CA ILE A 332 -4.29 9.98 15.98
C ILE A 332 -3.36 10.15 17.18
N ALA A 333 -2.10 10.51 16.94
CA ALA A 333 -1.10 10.70 17.98
C ALA A 333 -1.48 11.80 18.97
N GLU A 334 -2.02 12.91 18.50
CA GLU A 334 -2.54 13.99 19.36
C GLU A 334 -3.60 13.53 20.35
N LYS A 335 -4.35 12.47 20.04
CA LYS A 335 -5.41 11.91 20.89
C LYS A 335 -4.92 10.77 21.78
N LEU A 336 -4.03 9.94 21.27
CA LEU A 336 -3.65 8.70 21.93
C LEU A 336 -2.25 8.71 22.54
N ILE A 337 -1.33 9.58 22.11
CA ILE A 337 0.02 9.67 22.68
C ILE A 337 0.05 10.72 23.80
N ALA A 338 0.80 10.43 24.87
CA ALA A 338 1.03 11.34 25.98
C ALA A 338 1.58 12.69 25.50
N SER A 339 1.06 13.81 26.01
CA SER A 339 1.29 15.14 25.46
C SER A 339 2.76 15.56 25.42
N ASP A 340 3.55 15.13 26.39
CA ASP A 340 4.99 15.39 26.47
C ASP A 340 5.83 14.50 25.55
N GLN A 341 5.23 13.44 24.97
CA GLN A 341 5.89 12.58 23.98
C GLN A 341 5.44 12.87 22.52
N GLN A 342 4.50 13.77 22.32
CA GLN A 342 4.06 14.14 20.96
C GLN A 342 5.17 14.79 20.12
N THR A 343 6.18 15.37 20.74
CA THR A 343 7.36 15.92 20.06
C THR A 343 8.21 14.83 19.38
N HIS A 344 8.05 13.57 19.78
CA HIS A 344 8.71 12.41 19.15
C HIS A 344 7.93 11.85 17.95
N ILE A 345 6.76 12.40 17.62
CA ILE A 345 6.03 12.03 16.39
C ILE A 345 6.68 12.78 15.23
N SER A 346 7.46 12.08 14.43
CA SER A 346 8.16 12.65 13.29
C SER A 346 7.90 11.89 12.00
N PHE A 347 7.93 12.60 10.88
CA PHE A 347 7.75 11.98 9.57
C PHE A 347 8.94 11.07 9.22
N ASP A 348 10.15 11.48 9.56
CA ASP A 348 11.34 10.70 9.28
C ASP A 348 11.27 9.36 10.02
N ALA A 349 10.87 9.33 11.28
CA ALA A 349 10.65 8.10 12.03
C ALA A 349 9.52 7.24 11.41
N PHE A 350 8.42 7.84 10.96
CA PHE A 350 7.34 7.10 10.28
C PHE A 350 7.81 6.48 8.98
N PHE A 351 8.58 7.22 8.19
CA PHE A 351 9.14 6.76 6.94
C PHE A 351 10.21 5.69 7.16
N GLU A 352 11.12 5.91 8.11
CA GLU A 352 12.17 4.95 8.51
C GLU A 352 11.58 3.63 9.02
N ASN A 353 10.56 3.68 9.89
CA ASN A 353 9.90 2.47 10.38
C ASN A 353 9.31 1.63 9.23
N THR A 354 8.73 2.26 8.20
CA THR A 354 8.21 1.56 7.03
C THR A 354 9.34 1.04 6.13
N MET A 355 10.35 1.86 5.88
CA MET A 355 11.50 1.50 5.05
C MET A 355 12.31 0.36 5.67
N PHE A 356 12.64 0.45 6.96
CA PHE A 356 13.39 -0.60 7.65
C PHE A 356 12.59 -1.87 7.86
N HIS A 357 11.27 -1.80 7.95
CA HIS A 357 10.40 -2.98 7.87
C HIS A 357 10.66 -3.76 6.57
N GLU A 358 10.65 -3.07 5.42
CA GLU A 358 10.90 -3.70 4.13
C GLU A 358 12.32 -4.27 4.00
N VAL A 359 13.32 -3.57 4.52
CA VAL A 359 14.72 -4.05 4.56
C VAL A 359 14.84 -5.26 5.48
N ALA A 360 14.16 -5.26 6.63
CA ALA A 360 14.22 -6.31 7.63
C ALA A 360 13.61 -7.65 7.18
N HIS A 361 12.81 -7.68 6.11
CA HIS A 361 12.44 -8.95 5.47
C HIS A 361 13.66 -9.74 4.99
N GLY A 362 14.75 -9.07 4.64
CA GLY A 362 16.01 -9.69 4.26
C GLY A 362 16.82 -10.27 5.42
N LEU A 363 16.52 -9.87 6.66
CA LEU A 363 17.24 -10.30 7.87
C LEU A 363 16.69 -11.61 8.46
N GLY A 364 17.47 -12.22 9.36
CA GLY A 364 17.17 -13.52 9.96
C GLY A 364 17.59 -14.67 9.07
N ILE A 365 16.92 -15.81 9.19
CA ILE A 365 17.17 -17.00 8.39
C ILE A 365 15.93 -17.41 7.61
N LYS A 366 16.15 -18.02 6.43
CA LYS A 366 15.08 -18.52 5.55
C LYS A 366 14.82 -20.02 5.74
N ASN A 367 15.81 -20.74 6.30
CA ASN A 367 15.75 -22.18 6.56
C ASN A 367 15.78 -22.47 8.05
N THR A 368 15.01 -23.46 8.48
CA THR A 368 14.99 -23.88 9.88
C THR A 368 16.32 -24.53 10.29
N ILE A 369 16.81 -24.25 11.50
CA ILE A 369 18.10 -24.78 12.01
C ILE A 369 18.06 -26.29 12.29
N ASN A 370 16.87 -26.87 12.36
CA ASN A 370 16.63 -28.29 12.65
C ASN A 370 16.17 -29.09 11.43
N ASN A 371 16.41 -28.58 10.21
CA ASN A 371 16.10 -29.24 8.94
C ASN A 371 14.62 -29.58 8.71
N LYS A 372 13.69 -28.80 9.24
CA LYS A 372 12.25 -28.90 8.95
C LYS A 372 11.82 -28.24 7.62
N GLY A 373 12.76 -27.87 6.76
CA GLY A 373 12.53 -27.15 5.52
C GLY A 373 12.69 -25.64 5.70
N THR A 374 12.03 -24.86 4.82
CA THR A 374 12.04 -23.40 4.93
C THR A 374 11.22 -22.94 6.15
N VAL A 375 11.51 -21.73 6.64
CA VAL A 375 10.69 -21.08 7.67
C VAL A 375 9.23 -20.97 7.20
N ARG A 376 9.00 -20.68 5.90
CA ARG A 376 7.67 -20.64 5.30
C ARG A 376 6.96 -21.98 5.39
N ASP A 377 7.62 -23.08 5.01
CA ASP A 377 7.03 -24.42 5.04
C ASP A 377 6.71 -24.85 6.47
N ALA A 378 7.57 -24.51 7.42
CA ALA A 378 7.38 -24.87 8.83
C ALA A 378 6.21 -24.10 9.49
N HIS A 379 6.02 -22.82 9.14
CA HIS A 379 4.97 -21.98 9.72
C HIS A 379 3.64 -21.96 8.95
N ARG A 380 3.62 -22.47 7.71
CA ARG A 380 2.39 -22.66 6.91
C ARG A 380 1.55 -21.38 6.80
N ASP A 381 0.27 -21.46 7.20
CA ASP A 381 -0.71 -20.36 7.20
C ASP A 381 -0.37 -19.22 8.18
N LEU A 382 0.47 -19.46 9.18
CA LEU A 382 0.92 -18.45 10.14
C LEU A 382 2.12 -17.65 9.63
N TYR A 383 2.80 -18.15 8.58
CA TYR A 383 4.06 -17.56 8.11
C TYR A 383 3.95 -16.06 7.86
N SER A 384 2.95 -15.62 7.10
CA SER A 384 2.82 -14.20 6.74
C SER A 384 2.76 -13.30 7.98
N THR A 385 1.95 -13.66 8.98
CA THR A 385 1.83 -12.85 10.20
C THR A 385 3.11 -12.81 11.03
N ILE A 386 3.80 -13.94 11.15
CA ILE A 386 5.08 -14.01 11.90
C ILE A 386 6.19 -13.28 11.15
N GLU A 387 6.20 -13.34 9.83
CA GLU A 387 7.15 -12.63 8.97
C GLU A 387 6.96 -11.12 9.04
N GLU A 388 5.71 -10.64 9.00
CA GLU A 388 5.39 -9.22 9.19
C GLU A 388 5.84 -8.73 10.59
N ASN A 389 5.63 -9.55 11.62
CA ASN A 389 6.09 -9.19 12.96
C ASN A 389 7.62 -9.17 13.07
N LYS A 390 8.31 -10.13 12.42
CA LYS A 390 9.77 -10.10 12.31
C LYS A 390 10.24 -8.79 11.66
N ALA A 391 9.64 -8.42 10.54
CA ALA A 391 10.03 -7.22 9.80
C ALA A 391 9.83 -5.94 10.62
N ASP A 392 8.68 -5.78 11.28
CA ASP A 392 8.41 -4.65 12.17
C ASP A 392 9.45 -4.53 13.29
N ILE A 393 9.72 -5.63 13.99
CA ILE A 393 10.59 -5.61 15.17
C ILE A 393 12.06 -5.51 14.79
N LEU A 394 12.50 -6.19 13.73
CA LEU A 394 13.88 -6.05 13.25
C LEU A 394 14.12 -4.68 12.62
N GLY A 395 13.10 -4.04 12.04
CA GLY A 395 13.16 -2.64 11.63
C GLY A 395 13.54 -1.71 12.78
N LEU A 396 12.87 -1.84 13.94
CA LEU A 396 13.22 -1.09 15.15
C LEU A 396 14.61 -1.45 15.71
N GLN A 397 15.03 -2.71 15.57
CA GLN A 397 16.39 -3.15 15.91
C GLN A 397 17.43 -2.50 15.02
N MET A 398 17.15 -2.37 13.72
CA MET A 398 18.03 -1.70 12.76
C MET A 398 18.24 -0.23 13.13
N VAL A 399 17.16 0.49 13.48
CA VAL A 399 17.28 1.90 13.93
C VAL A 399 18.29 2.02 15.07
N ARG A 400 18.16 1.16 16.11
CA ARG A 400 19.10 1.15 17.24
C ARG A 400 20.54 0.91 16.79
N GLN A 401 20.77 -0.15 16.01
CA GLN A 401 22.11 -0.48 15.55
C GLN A 401 22.71 0.63 14.69
N LEU A 402 21.91 1.28 13.82
CA LEU A 402 22.35 2.39 12.99
C LEU A 402 22.69 3.64 13.81
N VAL A 403 21.95 3.91 14.89
CA VAL A 403 22.31 4.96 15.86
C VAL A 403 23.63 4.62 16.56
N GLU A 404 23.82 3.38 17.03
CA GLU A 404 25.07 2.91 17.65
C GLU A 404 26.28 2.98 16.70
N MET A 405 26.04 2.80 15.39
CA MET A 405 27.06 2.94 14.32
C MET A 405 27.32 4.42 13.91
N GLY A 406 26.49 5.37 14.37
CA GLY A 406 26.56 6.78 13.97
C GLY A 406 26.00 7.07 12.57
N GLU A 407 25.19 6.17 12.04
CA GLU A 407 24.53 6.31 10.74
C GLU A 407 23.16 7.03 10.82
N LEU A 408 22.55 7.04 12.01
CA LEU A 408 21.38 7.82 12.37
C LEU A 408 21.68 8.69 13.59
N GLU A 409 20.91 9.76 13.77
CA GLU A 409 21.05 10.67 14.91
C GLU A 409 20.64 9.99 16.24
N GLU A 410 21.23 10.42 17.34
CA GLU A 410 20.99 9.83 18.68
C GLU A 410 19.51 9.90 19.11
N GLY A 411 18.78 10.94 18.71
CA GLY A 411 17.35 11.12 18.99
C GLY A 411 16.42 10.21 18.19
N ALA A 412 16.87 9.65 17.07
CA ALA A 412 16.04 8.92 16.12
C ALA A 412 15.32 7.71 16.76
N LEU A 413 16.00 6.99 17.68
CA LEU A 413 15.43 5.79 18.31
C LEU A 413 14.16 6.10 19.13
N MET A 414 14.16 7.21 19.88
CA MET A 414 13.01 7.64 20.67
C MET A 414 11.85 8.03 19.76
N ASP A 415 12.14 8.78 18.69
CA ASP A 415 11.16 9.19 17.70
C ASP A 415 10.56 7.96 17.00
N ASN A 416 11.39 6.99 16.63
CA ASN A 416 10.93 5.74 16.01
C ASN A 416 10.01 4.94 16.94
N TYR A 417 10.30 4.80 18.22
CA TYR A 417 9.45 4.06 19.16
C TYR A 417 8.08 4.70 19.36
N VAL A 418 8.02 6.02 19.57
CA VAL A 418 6.76 6.71 19.82
C VAL A 418 5.93 6.77 18.51
N THR A 419 6.58 7.03 17.38
CA THR A 419 5.92 7.04 16.07
C THR A 419 5.43 5.64 15.68
N PHE A 420 6.18 4.57 16.01
CA PHE A 420 5.74 3.20 15.79
C PHE A 420 4.46 2.87 16.58
N MET A 421 4.38 3.28 17.85
CA MET A 421 3.16 3.12 18.65
C MET A 421 1.96 3.84 18.02
N ALA A 422 2.14 5.06 17.54
CA ALA A 422 1.09 5.78 16.82
C ALA A 422 0.72 5.07 15.49
N GLY A 423 1.71 4.50 14.82
CA GLY A 423 1.56 3.68 13.61
C GLY A 423 0.69 2.44 13.84
N ILE A 424 0.83 1.76 14.97
CA ILE A 424 -0.04 0.63 15.34
C ILE A 424 -1.51 1.06 15.37
N PHE A 425 -1.85 2.17 16.07
CA PHE A 425 -3.24 2.65 16.14
C PHE A 425 -3.79 2.98 14.75
N ARG A 426 -3.00 3.60 13.87
CA ARG A 426 -3.39 3.85 12.48
C ARG A 426 -3.65 2.56 11.72
N SER A 427 -2.78 1.57 11.85
CA SER A 427 -2.84 0.29 11.12
C SER A 427 -4.09 -0.51 11.48
N VAL A 428 -4.42 -0.60 12.77
CA VAL A 428 -5.55 -1.42 13.26
C VAL A 428 -6.84 -0.63 13.45
N ARG A 429 -6.88 0.63 13.03
CA ARG A 429 -8.01 1.55 13.24
C ARG A 429 -9.35 0.96 12.81
N PHE A 430 -9.36 0.17 11.73
CA PHE A 430 -10.56 -0.45 11.15
C PHE A 430 -10.57 -1.98 11.29
N GLY A 431 -9.74 -2.53 12.18
CA GLY A 431 -9.67 -3.95 12.46
C GLY A 431 -8.26 -4.52 12.30
N ALA A 432 -8.06 -5.74 12.79
CA ALA A 432 -6.76 -6.41 12.79
C ALA A 432 -6.82 -7.81 12.14
N SER A 433 -7.65 -8.02 11.12
CA SER A 433 -7.80 -9.34 10.48
C SER A 433 -6.67 -9.71 9.52
N SER A 434 -5.98 -8.71 8.95
CA SER A 434 -4.84 -8.91 8.05
C SER A 434 -3.59 -9.41 8.77
N ALA A 435 -2.60 -9.91 8.03
CA ALA A 435 -1.29 -10.32 8.57
C ALA A 435 -0.62 -9.16 9.33
N HIS A 436 -0.54 -7.97 8.73
CA HIS A 436 -0.03 -6.76 9.40
C HIS A 436 -0.84 -6.38 10.64
N GLY A 437 -2.19 -6.45 10.58
CA GLY A 437 -3.03 -6.15 11.73
C GLY A 437 -2.78 -7.08 12.92
N LYS A 438 -2.67 -8.39 12.66
CA LYS A 438 -2.34 -9.39 13.68
C LYS A 438 -0.92 -9.20 14.23
N SER A 439 0.05 -8.88 13.35
CA SER A 439 1.42 -8.52 13.72
C SER A 439 1.45 -7.32 14.69
N ASN A 440 0.75 -6.26 14.34
CA ASN A 440 0.64 -5.06 15.18
C ASN A 440 0.03 -5.37 16.55
N MET A 441 -0.99 -6.23 16.61
CA MET A 441 -1.58 -6.65 17.89
C MET A 441 -0.63 -7.49 18.72
N LEU A 442 0.13 -8.39 18.09
CA LEU A 442 1.15 -9.18 18.77
C LEU A 442 2.20 -8.24 19.41
N SER A 443 2.74 -7.29 18.66
CA SER A 443 3.70 -6.31 19.16
C SER A 443 3.11 -5.47 20.29
N PHE A 444 1.89 -4.96 20.12
CA PHE A 444 1.19 -4.12 21.10
C PHE A 444 1.06 -4.82 22.46
N TYR A 445 0.48 -6.03 22.49
CA TYR A 445 0.26 -6.74 23.76
C TYR A 445 1.53 -7.32 24.34
N PHE A 446 2.52 -7.65 23.54
CA PHE A 446 3.84 -8.03 24.05
C PHE A 446 4.51 -6.85 24.76
N PHE A 447 4.47 -5.66 24.15
CA PHE A 447 5.02 -4.45 24.75
C PHE A 447 4.26 -4.00 25.99
N GLU A 448 2.94 -4.18 26.03
CA GLU A 448 2.12 -3.92 27.22
C GLU A 448 2.55 -4.81 28.39
N GLU A 449 2.71 -6.12 28.17
CA GLU A 449 3.14 -7.10 29.19
C GLU A 449 4.56 -6.84 29.71
N GLU A 450 5.47 -6.41 28.85
CA GLU A 450 6.82 -6.03 29.26
C GLU A 450 6.88 -4.65 29.92
N GLY A 451 5.75 -3.93 30.00
CA GLY A 451 5.66 -2.58 30.57
C GLY A 451 6.39 -1.53 29.73
N ALA A 452 6.59 -1.81 28.44
CA ALA A 452 7.26 -0.92 27.49
C ALA A 452 6.46 0.36 27.20
N PHE A 453 5.18 0.34 27.51
CA PHE A 453 4.33 1.52 27.56
C PHE A 453 3.29 1.38 28.68
N SER A 454 2.69 2.49 29.05
CA SER A 454 1.54 2.54 29.96
C SER A 454 0.41 3.32 29.33
N ARG A 455 -0.83 2.96 29.68
CA ARG A 455 -2.04 3.72 29.33
C ARG A 455 -2.54 4.45 30.56
N ASP A 456 -2.65 5.76 30.47
CA ASP A 456 -3.24 6.59 31.52
C ASP A 456 -4.75 6.35 31.60
N ALA A 457 -5.26 6.06 32.80
CA ALA A 457 -6.66 5.66 32.99
C ALA A 457 -7.65 6.83 32.84
N GLU A 458 -7.23 8.08 33.08
CA GLU A 458 -8.09 9.25 33.03
C GLU A 458 -8.18 9.79 31.59
N THR A 459 -7.03 9.90 30.92
CA THR A 459 -6.93 10.49 29.59
C THR A 459 -7.03 9.48 28.45
N GLY A 460 -6.78 8.20 28.73
CA GLY A 460 -6.68 7.14 27.74
C GLY A 460 -5.50 7.34 26.77
N ARG A 461 -4.45 8.06 27.22
CA ARG A 461 -3.23 8.27 26.43
C ARG A 461 -2.17 7.26 26.78
N TYR A 462 -1.36 6.93 25.78
CA TYR A 462 -0.28 5.96 25.87
C TYR A 462 1.07 6.67 26.00
N ARG A 463 1.90 6.16 26.90
CA ARG A 463 3.25 6.67 27.18
C ARG A 463 4.26 5.56 27.01
N VAL A 464 5.24 5.74 26.16
CA VAL A 464 6.36 4.82 25.96
C VAL A 464 7.39 5.00 27.08
N ASP A 465 7.83 3.89 27.68
CA ASP A 465 9.00 3.81 28.54
C ASP A 465 10.18 3.37 27.67
N PHE A 466 11.11 4.28 27.38
CA PHE A 466 12.16 4.06 26.39
C PHE A 466 13.10 2.89 26.71
N GLU A 467 13.52 2.77 27.98
CA GLU A 467 14.43 1.69 28.39
C GLU A 467 13.74 0.33 28.30
N LYS A 468 12.50 0.26 28.77
CA LYS A 468 11.71 -0.97 28.69
C LYS A 468 11.30 -1.30 27.26
N MET A 469 11.02 -0.29 26.42
CA MET A 469 10.70 -0.51 25.01
C MET A 469 11.89 -1.14 24.28
N GLN A 470 13.11 -0.61 24.50
CA GLN A 470 14.31 -1.20 23.93
C GLN A 470 14.49 -2.67 24.34
N ALA A 471 14.32 -2.96 25.64
CA ALA A 471 14.42 -4.33 26.15
C ALA A 471 13.31 -5.25 25.60
N ALA A 472 12.09 -4.73 25.44
CA ALA A 472 10.96 -5.47 24.89
C ALA A 472 11.14 -5.78 23.40
N VAL A 473 11.65 -4.83 22.60
CA VAL A 473 12.02 -5.05 21.21
C VAL A 473 13.05 -6.17 21.09
N ASP A 474 14.11 -6.18 21.90
CA ASP A 474 15.11 -7.25 21.92
C ASP A 474 14.53 -8.61 22.29
N LYS A 475 13.63 -8.66 23.28
CA LYS A 475 12.98 -9.89 23.69
C LYS A 475 12.04 -10.44 22.61
N LEU A 476 11.25 -9.55 21.98
CA LEU A 476 10.33 -9.96 20.92
C LEU A 476 11.11 -10.42 19.67
N ALA A 477 12.15 -9.68 19.27
CA ALA A 477 13.04 -10.09 18.18
C ALA A 477 13.62 -11.49 18.41
N ARG A 478 14.14 -11.74 19.62
CA ARG A 478 14.65 -13.07 19.99
C ARG A 478 13.54 -14.12 19.93
N ARG A 479 12.36 -13.82 20.46
CA ARG A 479 11.22 -14.77 20.45
C ARG A 479 10.82 -15.15 19.03
N ILE A 480 10.64 -14.17 18.15
CA ILE A 480 10.21 -14.40 16.77
C ILE A 480 11.28 -15.15 15.96
N LEU A 481 12.54 -14.72 16.04
CA LEU A 481 13.64 -15.40 15.34
C LEU A 481 13.83 -16.84 15.82
N THR A 482 13.61 -17.10 17.11
CA THR A 482 13.67 -18.47 17.65
C THR A 482 12.51 -19.32 17.11
N LEU A 483 11.28 -18.81 17.14
CA LEU A 483 10.13 -19.50 16.55
C LEU A 483 10.37 -19.86 15.08
N GLN A 484 10.86 -18.90 14.29
CA GLN A 484 11.18 -19.12 12.89
C GLN A 484 12.29 -20.15 12.71
N GLY A 485 13.39 -20.01 13.42
CA GLY A 485 14.55 -20.91 13.30
C GLY A 485 14.28 -22.33 13.75
N ASP A 486 13.49 -22.52 14.80
CA ASP A 486 13.07 -23.84 15.28
C ASP A 486 11.91 -24.43 14.45
N GLY A 487 11.30 -23.66 13.55
CA GLY A 487 10.09 -24.05 12.84
C GLY A 487 8.99 -24.47 13.83
N ASP A 488 8.82 -23.66 14.91
CA ASP A 488 7.88 -23.93 16.01
C ASP A 488 6.50 -23.37 15.66
N TYR A 489 5.73 -24.15 14.89
CA TYR A 489 4.37 -23.79 14.50
C TYR A 489 3.43 -23.64 15.70
N ASP A 490 3.50 -24.56 16.67
CA ASP A 490 2.61 -24.57 17.81
C ASP A 490 2.87 -23.36 18.73
N GLY A 491 4.13 -23.00 18.93
CA GLY A 491 4.52 -21.80 19.66
C GLY A 491 4.06 -20.51 18.96
N ALA A 492 4.16 -20.44 17.65
CA ALA A 492 3.66 -19.32 16.87
C ALA A 492 2.12 -19.22 16.92
N GLN A 493 1.41 -20.36 16.82
CA GLN A 493 -0.03 -20.42 16.94
C GLN A 493 -0.51 -19.96 18.32
N ALA A 494 0.11 -20.44 19.39
CA ALA A 494 -0.22 -20.04 20.75
C ALA A 494 -0.02 -18.53 20.97
N LEU A 495 1.08 -17.97 20.47
CA LEU A 495 1.40 -16.54 20.58
C LEU A 495 0.36 -15.68 19.84
N LEU A 496 -0.02 -16.06 18.63
CA LEU A 496 -1.04 -15.35 17.85
C LEU A 496 -2.45 -15.52 18.42
N ALA A 497 -2.78 -16.69 18.94
CA ALA A 497 -4.08 -16.92 19.59
C ALA A 497 -4.24 -16.06 20.87
N GLU A 498 -3.14 -15.81 21.56
CA GLU A 498 -3.14 -14.97 22.76
C GLU A 498 -3.16 -13.47 22.45
N LYS A 499 -2.42 -13.02 21.42
CA LYS A 499 -2.11 -11.60 21.19
C LYS A 499 -2.60 -11.03 19.86
N GLY A 500 -2.97 -11.85 18.88
CA GLY A 500 -3.24 -11.43 17.50
C GLY A 500 -4.62 -10.78 17.27
N PHE A 501 -5.27 -10.20 18.28
CA PHE A 501 -6.60 -9.59 18.14
C PHE A 501 -6.76 -8.35 19.02
N ILE A 502 -7.70 -7.47 18.66
CA ILE A 502 -7.99 -6.25 19.43
C ILE A 502 -8.79 -6.62 20.68
N ARG A 503 -8.31 -6.20 21.85
CA ARG A 503 -9.03 -6.35 23.14
C ARG A 503 -9.90 -5.12 23.43
N GLU A 504 -10.85 -5.25 24.36
CA GLU A 504 -11.91 -4.28 24.64
C GLU A 504 -11.37 -2.85 24.92
N ALA A 505 -10.31 -2.72 25.74
CA ALA A 505 -9.75 -1.41 26.07
C ALA A 505 -9.19 -0.67 24.85
N LEU A 506 -8.45 -1.36 23.97
CA LEU A 506 -7.94 -0.79 22.74
C LEU A 506 -9.09 -0.49 21.77
N GLN A 507 -10.09 -1.37 21.66
CA GLN A 507 -11.26 -1.13 20.80
C GLN A 507 -11.97 0.18 21.18
N ALA A 508 -12.17 0.44 22.47
CA ALA A 508 -12.77 1.69 22.94
C ALA A 508 -11.96 2.94 22.54
N ASP A 509 -10.62 2.85 22.55
CA ASP A 509 -9.76 3.93 22.10
C ASP A 509 -9.82 4.13 20.58
N LEU A 510 -9.87 3.05 19.80
CA LEU A 510 -10.06 3.09 18.35
C LEU A 510 -11.42 3.67 17.97
N ASP A 511 -12.48 3.31 18.68
CA ASP A 511 -13.82 3.87 18.49
C ASP A 511 -13.82 5.39 18.76
N ARG A 512 -13.11 5.84 19.80
CA ARG A 512 -12.94 7.25 20.13
C ARG A 512 -12.24 8.04 19.01
N ILE A 513 -11.18 7.52 18.42
CA ILE A 513 -10.51 8.19 17.29
C ILE A 513 -11.37 8.12 16.02
N ASN A 514 -12.11 7.05 15.79
CA ASN A 514 -13.03 6.93 14.66
C ASN A 514 -14.18 7.97 14.74
N ALA A 515 -14.68 8.24 15.94
CA ALA A 515 -15.70 9.24 16.18
C ALA A 515 -15.18 10.69 16.10
N SER A 516 -13.86 10.91 16.03
CA SER A 516 -13.26 12.24 16.15
C SER A 516 -13.08 13.00 14.83
N GLY A 517 -13.59 12.48 13.72
CA GLY A 517 -13.52 13.13 12.41
C GLY A 517 -12.15 13.02 11.71
N ILE A 518 -11.23 12.20 12.21
CA ILE A 518 -9.96 11.93 11.53
C ILE A 518 -10.26 11.26 10.17
N PRO A 519 -9.67 11.74 9.05
CA PRO A 519 -9.92 11.16 7.74
C PRO A 519 -9.68 9.65 7.69
N VAL A 520 -10.44 8.93 6.87
CA VAL A 520 -10.24 7.49 6.65
C VAL A 520 -9.06 7.25 5.72
N ASP A 521 -8.91 8.11 4.70
CA ASP A 521 -7.74 8.13 3.81
C ASP A 521 -7.62 9.50 3.12
N ILE A 522 -6.64 9.61 2.24
CA ILE A 522 -6.40 10.76 1.36
C ILE A 522 -7.05 10.51 -0.01
N ARG A 523 -7.34 11.60 -0.73
CA ARG A 523 -7.64 11.59 -2.17
C ARG A 523 -6.77 12.61 -2.87
N PHE A 524 -6.38 12.31 -4.12
CA PHE A 524 -5.44 13.15 -4.83
C PHE A 524 -6.13 14.15 -5.76
N LYS A 525 -5.72 15.42 -5.64
CA LYS A 525 -5.82 16.40 -6.71
C LYS A 525 -4.51 16.31 -7.49
N GLN A 526 -4.55 15.85 -8.74
CA GLN A 526 -3.39 15.47 -9.52
C GLN A 526 -3.51 15.88 -10.99
N GLY A 527 -2.43 15.71 -11.74
CA GLY A 527 -2.37 15.97 -13.18
C GLY A 527 -1.56 17.20 -13.56
N ALA A 528 -1.49 17.50 -14.86
CA ALA A 528 -0.62 18.52 -15.42
C ALA A 528 -0.80 19.90 -14.78
N GLY A 529 -2.05 20.29 -14.46
CA GLY A 529 -2.35 21.58 -13.84
C GLY A 529 -1.74 21.74 -12.46
N VAL A 530 -1.75 20.69 -11.63
CA VAL A 530 -1.14 20.69 -10.28
C VAL A 530 0.39 20.77 -10.35
N LEU A 531 0.96 20.13 -11.38
CA LEU A 531 2.41 20.11 -11.62
C LEU A 531 2.93 21.37 -12.35
N GLY A 532 2.05 22.31 -12.73
CA GLY A 532 2.43 23.49 -13.51
C GLY A 532 2.94 23.18 -14.90
N LEU A 533 2.61 22.00 -15.43
CA LEU A 533 2.96 21.58 -16.81
C LEU A 533 1.95 22.18 -17.80
N LYS A 534 2.46 22.60 -18.96
CA LYS A 534 1.65 23.19 -20.05
C LYS A 534 1.33 22.16 -21.12
#